data_b7dda6a5e8676abbf11dc90f6b380905
#
_entry.id   b7dda6a5e8676abbf11dc90f6b380905
#
_cell.length_a   1.000
_cell.length_b   1.000
_cell.length_c   1.000
_cell.angle_alpha   90.00
_cell.angle_beta   90.00
_cell.angle_gamma   90.00
#
_symmetry.space_group_name_H-M   'P 1'
#
loop_
_entity.id
_entity.type
_entity.pdbx_description
1 polymer ?
#
loop_
_entity_poly.entity_id
_entity_poly.type
_entity_poly.pdbx_seq_one_letter_code
_entity_poly.pdbx_strand_id
1 'polypeptide(L)'
;MTPSRMRLVVLAALVCGAAVVALALTSDHQDPAIVWAIFGPAVGWGFIGTGLYAWRRRPESRTGMLMVLFGFAWLLSAVSLSNAPLVYTSGSVIGGLWGGLFLQLELAFPSGRLASRTDRVLTVAGYLLFTLGTLPAMFFAAPHDLGCDDCPKNVLLVHHDRGVATALLALVALGYAVLFVIVLVRLTRR
;
A
#
# COMPACT_ATOMS: atom_id res chain seq x y z
N MET A 1 -10.95 12.43 -19.72
CA MET A 1 -9.65 11.79 -20.02
C MET A 1 -9.58 11.48 -21.52
N THR A 2 -8.48 11.82 -22.20
CA THR A 2 -8.32 11.53 -23.63
C THR A 2 -8.05 10.04 -23.86
N PRO A 3 -8.43 9.47 -25.05
CA PRO A 3 -8.16 8.06 -25.36
C PRO A 3 -6.67 7.68 -25.27
N SER A 4 -5.78 8.59 -25.64
CA SER A 4 -4.33 8.37 -25.55
C SER A 4 -3.84 8.24 -24.11
N ARG A 5 -4.30 9.11 -23.20
CA ARG A 5 -3.96 9.01 -21.76
C ARG A 5 -4.48 7.71 -21.13
N MET A 6 -5.67 7.27 -21.54
CA MET A 6 -6.22 6.01 -21.05
C MET A 6 -5.36 4.82 -21.49
N ARG A 7 -4.92 4.79 -22.77
CA ARG A 7 -4.03 3.74 -23.28
C ARG A 7 -2.71 3.72 -22.51
N LEU A 8 -2.13 4.88 -22.20
CA LEU A 8 -0.90 4.96 -21.39
C LEU A 8 -1.09 4.37 -19.98
N VAL A 9 -2.22 4.68 -19.31
CA VAL A 9 -2.52 4.12 -17.98
C VAL A 9 -2.68 2.60 -18.05
N VAL A 10 -3.37 2.08 -19.06
CA VAL A 10 -3.53 0.62 -19.26
C VAL A 10 -2.19 -0.05 -19.52
N LEU A 11 -1.35 0.51 -20.41
CA LEU A 11 -0.02 -0.03 -20.68
C LEU A 11 0.86 -0.01 -19.43
N ALA A 12 0.86 1.09 -18.68
CA ALA A 12 1.57 1.17 -17.40
C ALA A 12 1.08 0.09 -16.40
N ALA A 13 -0.24 -0.10 -16.30
CA ALA A 13 -0.82 -1.13 -15.43
C ALA A 13 -0.39 -2.55 -15.83
N LEU A 14 -0.35 -2.84 -17.13
CA LEU A 14 0.11 -4.15 -17.63
C LEU A 14 1.59 -4.37 -17.33
N VAL A 15 2.44 -3.36 -17.57
CA VAL A 15 3.87 -3.44 -17.26
C VAL A 15 4.11 -3.61 -15.77
N CYS A 16 3.45 -2.82 -14.91
CA CYS A 16 3.56 -2.96 -13.47
C CYS A 16 3.08 -4.34 -12.99
N GLY A 17 1.97 -4.85 -13.51
CA GLY A 17 1.48 -6.17 -13.15
C GLY A 17 2.41 -7.30 -13.60
N ALA A 18 3.00 -7.20 -14.80
CA ALA A 18 4.02 -8.14 -15.25
C ALA A 18 5.27 -8.12 -14.34
N ALA A 19 5.69 -6.92 -13.90
CA ALA A 19 6.79 -6.78 -12.94
C ALA A 19 6.46 -7.43 -11.58
N VAL A 20 5.21 -7.30 -11.09
CA VAL A 20 4.76 -7.98 -9.86
C VAL A 20 4.85 -9.49 -10.02
N VAL A 21 4.38 -10.04 -11.16
CA VAL A 21 4.49 -11.49 -11.44
C VAL A 21 5.96 -11.93 -11.42
N ALA A 22 6.83 -11.21 -12.13
CA ALA A 22 8.25 -11.52 -12.16
C ALA A 22 8.88 -11.47 -10.76
N LEU A 23 8.63 -10.41 -9.98
CA LEU A 23 9.14 -10.27 -8.62
C LEU A 23 8.64 -11.41 -7.72
N ALA A 24 7.35 -11.75 -7.78
CA ALA A 24 6.78 -12.82 -6.95
C ALA A 24 7.39 -14.19 -7.28
N LEU A 25 7.57 -14.51 -8.57
CA LEU A 25 8.12 -15.79 -9.00
C LEU A 25 9.63 -15.92 -8.80
N THR A 26 10.35 -14.81 -8.66
CA THR A 26 11.81 -14.78 -8.42
C THR A 26 12.17 -14.43 -6.98
N SER A 27 11.20 -14.20 -6.11
CA SER A 27 11.42 -13.93 -4.69
C SER A 27 11.83 -15.20 -3.95
N ASP A 28 12.93 -15.13 -3.20
CA ASP A 28 13.43 -16.25 -2.41
C ASP A 28 12.71 -16.36 -1.04
N HIS A 29 11.95 -15.34 -0.67
CA HIS A 29 11.29 -15.21 0.64
C HIS A 29 9.77 -15.18 0.58
N GLN A 30 9.17 -15.42 -0.59
CA GLN A 30 7.72 -15.40 -0.76
C GLN A 30 7.18 -16.80 -1.11
N ASP A 31 6.53 -17.45 -0.14
CA ASP A 31 5.90 -18.76 -0.34
C ASP A 31 4.43 -18.73 0.12
N PRO A 32 3.49 -19.24 -0.68
CA PRO A 32 3.65 -19.70 -2.07
C PRO A 32 3.69 -18.54 -3.09
N ALA A 33 4.76 -18.47 -3.86
CA ALA A 33 5.01 -17.43 -4.86
C ALA A 33 3.87 -17.26 -5.88
N ILE A 34 3.25 -18.39 -6.29
CA ILE A 34 2.16 -18.41 -7.29
C ILE A 34 0.92 -17.64 -6.81
N VAL A 35 0.63 -17.65 -5.52
CA VAL A 35 -0.52 -16.91 -4.96
C VAL A 35 -0.31 -15.41 -5.14
N TRP A 36 0.87 -14.92 -4.86
CA TRP A 36 1.20 -13.49 -5.00
C TRP A 36 1.33 -13.08 -6.46
N ALA A 37 1.86 -13.96 -7.32
CA ALA A 37 1.93 -13.74 -8.77
C ALA A 37 0.55 -13.58 -9.42
N ILE A 38 -0.50 -14.19 -8.86
CA ILE A 38 -1.88 -14.07 -9.34
C ILE A 38 -2.63 -12.95 -8.60
N PHE A 39 -2.63 -12.99 -7.28
CA PHE A 39 -3.41 -12.08 -6.43
C PHE A 39 -2.94 -10.63 -6.52
N GLY A 40 -1.62 -10.40 -6.55
CA GLY A 40 -1.05 -9.06 -6.64
C GLY A 40 -1.57 -8.29 -7.86
N PRO A 41 -1.36 -8.79 -9.09
CA PRO A 41 -1.89 -8.15 -10.31
C PRO A 41 -3.42 -8.11 -10.35
N ALA A 42 -4.13 -9.16 -9.89
CA ALA A 42 -5.59 -9.21 -9.95
C ALA A 42 -6.23 -8.07 -9.16
N VAL A 43 -5.77 -7.80 -7.93
CA VAL A 43 -6.25 -6.68 -7.12
C VAL A 43 -5.90 -5.35 -7.77
N GLY A 44 -4.64 -5.14 -8.17
CA GLY A 44 -4.20 -3.91 -8.80
C GLY A 44 -4.97 -3.58 -10.07
N TRP A 45 -5.08 -4.53 -10.99
CA TRP A 45 -5.81 -4.36 -12.24
C TRP A 45 -7.32 -4.22 -12.02
N GLY A 46 -7.88 -4.92 -11.04
CA GLY A 46 -9.29 -4.77 -10.64
C GLY A 46 -9.61 -3.32 -10.26
N PHE A 47 -8.80 -2.72 -9.39
CA PHE A 47 -8.98 -1.32 -9.00
C PHE A 47 -8.69 -0.33 -10.12
N ILE A 48 -7.64 -0.55 -10.92
CA ILE A 48 -7.32 0.31 -12.07
C ILE A 48 -8.44 0.23 -13.11
N GLY A 49 -8.91 -0.96 -13.47
CA GLY A 49 -9.97 -1.15 -14.47
C GLY A 49 -11.29 -0.53 -14.06
N THR A 50 -11.76 -0.82 -12.85
CA THR A 50 -13.00 -0.24 -12.30
C THR A 50 -12.86 1.28 -12.10
N GLY A 51 -11.68 1.74 -11.67
CA GLY A 51 -11.36 3.15 -11.52
C GLY A 51 -11.41 3.91 -12.85
N LEU A 52 -10.82 3.36 -13.92
CA LEU A 52 -10.89 3.94 -15.28
C LEU A 52 -12.33 3.99 -15.80
N TYR A 53 -13.11 2.92 -15.57
CA TYR A 53 -14.53 2.89 -15.93
C TYR A 53 -15.31 3.97 -15.18
N ALA A 54 -15.15 4.06 -13.86
CA ALA A 54 -15.82 5.06 -13.02
C ALA A 54 -15.43 6.48 -13.43
N TRP A 55 -14.15 6.74 -13.71
CA TRP A 55 -13.64 8.04 -14.12
C TRP A 55 -14.21 8.49 -15.49
N ARG A 56 -14.47 7.54 -16.40
CA ARG A 56 -15.12 7.86 -17.68
C ARG A 56 -16.60 8.17 -17.51
N ARG A 57 -17.30 7.46 -16.62
CA ARG A 57 -18.73 7.61 -16.40
C ARG A 57 -19.09 8.85 -15.58
N ARG A 58 -18.21 9.21 -14.63
CA ARG A 58 -18.42 10.35 -13.72
C ARG A 58 -17.14 11.18 -13.59
N PRO A 59 -16.80 11.97 -14.62
CA PRO A 59 -15.55 12.73 -14.65
C PRO A 59 -15.49 13.83 -13.58
N GLU A 60 -16.62 14.26 -13.04
CA GLU A 60 -16.74 15.22 -11.93
C GLU A 60 -16.37 14.60 -10.57
N SER A 61 -16.49 13.29 -10.41
CA SER A 61 -16.08 12.56 -9.23
C SER A 61 -14.60 12.16 -9.32
N ARG A 62 -13.86 12.38 -8.22
CA ARG A 62 -12.46 11.95 -8.10
C ARG A 62 -12.30 10.50 -7.67
N THR A 63 -13.40 9.78 -7.36
CA THR A 63 -13.36 8.40 -6.87
C THR A 63 -12.64 7.47 -7.86
N GLY A 64 -12.96 7.57 -9.17
CA GLY A 64 -12.30 6.77 -10.19
C GLY A 64 -10.78 7.01 -10.26
N MET A 65 -10.34 8.26 -10.11
CA MET A 65 -8.92 8.60 -10.05
C MET A 65 -8.24 7.99 -8.80
N LEU A 66 -8.89 8.07 -7.64
CA LEU A 66 -8.36 7.48 -6.40
C LEU A 66 -8.25 5.95 -6.50
N MET A 67 -9.22 5.28 -7.14
CA MET A 67 -9.15 3.84 -7.39
C MET A 67 -7.96 3.47 -8.29
N VAL A 68 -7.70 4.25 -9.34
CA VAL A 68 -6.54 4.04 -10.22
C VAL A 68 -5.23 4.23 -9.42
N LEU A 69 -5.13 5.28 -8.62
CA LEU A 69 -3.96 5.53 -7.77
C LEU A 69 -3.75 4.42 -6.75
N PHE A 70 -4.82 3.95 -6.11
CA PHE A 70 -4.77 2.81 -5.20
C PHE A 70 -4.24 1.56 -5.89
N GLY A 71 -4.76 1.22 -7.07
CA GLY A 71 -4.30 0.05 -7.82
C GLY A 71 -2.81 0.11 -8.18
N PHE A 72 -2.29 1.28 -8.57
CA PHE A 72 -0.85 1.45 -8.80
C PHE A 72 -0.04 1.38 -7.50
N ALA A 73 -0.50 1.97 -6.40
CA ALA A 73 0.18 1.88 -5.11
C ALA A 73 0.21 0.43 -4.59
N TRP A 74 -0.87 -0.33 -4.83
CA TRP A 74 -0.91 -1.76 -4.53
C TRP A 74 0.13 -2.54 -5.34
N LEU A 75 0.21 -2.31 -6.67
CA LEU A 75 1.24 -2.94 -7.50
C LEU A 75 2.66 -2.53 -7.08
N LEU A 76 2.84 -1.27 -6.67
CA LEU A 76 4.14 -0.76 -6.19
C LEU A 76 4.58 -1.43 -4.89
N SER A 77 3.65 -1.87 -4.03
CA SER A 77 4.00 -2.57 -2.79
C SER A 77 4.79 -3.87 -3.03
N ALA A 78 4.61 -4.49 -4.22
CA ALA A 78 5.36 -5.68 -4.60
C ALA A 78 6.88 -5.46 -4.79
N VAL A 79 7.36 -4.21 -4.76
CA VAL A 79 8.80 -3.91 -4.75
C VAL A 79 9.49 -4.54 -3.53
N SER A 80 8.76 -4.76 -2.42
CA SER A 80 9.24 -5.50 -1.25
C SER A 80 9.47 -7.00 -1.50
N LEU A 81 9.05 -7.56 -2.64
CA LEU A 81 9.34 -8.94 -3.04
C LEU A 81 10.73 -9.11 -3.65
N SER A 82 11.47 -8.02 -3.86
CA SER A 82 12.81 -8.05 -4.45
C SER A 82 13.83 -8.70 -3.52
N ASN A 83 14.73 -9.52 -4.08
CA ASN A 83 15.85 -10.12 -3.35
C ASN A 83 17.01 -9.14 -3.12
N ALA A 84 16.99 -7.95 -3.73
CA ALA A 84 18.00 -6.92 -3.53
C ALA A 84 17.73 -6.14 -2.23
N PRO A 85 18.66 -6.10 -1.24
CA PRO A 85 18.42 -5.53 0.09
C PRO A 85 17.90 -4.09 0.09
N LEU A 86 18.47 -3.21 -0.75
CA LEU A 86 18.04 -1.83 -0.86
C LEU A 86 16.63 -1.71 -1.42
N VAL A 87 16.31 -2.49 -2.46
CA VAL A 87 15.00 -2.48 -3.12
C VAL A 87 13.94 -3.06 -2.19
N TYR A 88 14.23 -4.18 -1.51
CA TYR A 88 13.39 -4.78 -0.47
C TYR A 88 13.07 -3.76 0.63
N THR A 89 14.10 -3.16 1.23
CA THR A 89 13.92 -2.21 2.34
C THR A 89 13.13 -0.98 1.90
N SER A 90 13.44 -0.42 0.71
CA SER A 90 12.67 0.71 0.16
C SER A 90 11.22 0.32 -0.10
N GLY A 91 10.98 -0.87 -0.67
CA GLY A 91 9.66 -1.43 -0.91
C GLY A 91 8.85 -1.60 0.37
N SER A 92 9.49 -2.07 1.44
CA SER A 92 8.87 -2.25 2.75
C SER A 92 8.41 -0.92 3.38
N VAL A 93 9.14 0.18 3.14
CA VAL A 93 8.76 1.52 3.61
C VAL A 93 7.63 2.11 2.76
N ILE A 94 7.81 2.17 1.42
CA ILE A 94 6.83 2.81 0.54
C ILE A 94 5.61 1.93 0.26
N GLY A 95 5.73 0.63 0.51
CA GLY A 95 4.68 -0.36 0.27
C GLY A 95 3.37 -0.05 1.00
N GLY A 96 3.42 0.61 2.15
CA GLY A 96 2.23 1.02 2.90
C GLY A 96 1.37 2.12 2.26
N LEU A 97 1.84 2.75 1.18
CA LEU A 97 1.12 3.85 0.51
C LEU A 97 -0.31 3.49 0.08
N TRP A 98 -0.53 2.23 -0.33
CA TRP A 98 -1.87 1.75 -0.68
C TRP A 98 -2.86 1.85 0.48
N GLY A 99 -2.43 1.63 1.74
CA GLY A 99 -3.28 1.72 2.92
C GLY A 99 -3.81 3.14 3.14
N GLY A 100 -2.96 4.17 2.97
CA GLY A 100 -3.37 5.57 3.02
C GLY A 100 -4.34 5.95 1.91
N LEU A 101 -4.10 5.46 0.68
CA LEU A 101 -5.00 5.68 -0.47
C LEU A 101 -6.34 4.96 -0.28
N PHE A 102 -6.34 3.74 0.27
CA PHE A 102 -7.56 3.00 0.59
C PHE A 102 -8.42 3.76 1.59
N LEU A 103 -7.82 4.19 2.69
CA LEU A 103 -8.49 5.01 3.69
C LEU A 103 -9.06 6.31 3.10
N GLN A 104 -8.27 6.98 2.24
CA GLN A 104 -8.75 8.18 1.55
C GLN A 104 -9.93 7.86 0.64
N LEU A 105 -9.89 6.74 -0.08
CA LEU A 105 -10.97 6.31 -0.96
C LEU A 105 -12.28 6.12 -0.16
N GLU A 106 -12.22 5.43 0.97
CA GLU A 106 -13.37 5.18 1.83
C GLU A 106 -13.96 6.47 2.42
N LEU A 107 -13.10 7.33 2.99
CA LEU A 107 -13.53 8.58 3.60
C LEU A 107 -14.04 9.60 2.56
N ALA A 108 -13.54 9.55 1.32
CA ALA A 108 -13.93 10.45 0.24
C ALA A 108 -15.11 9.95 -0.59
N PHE A 109 -15.56 8.69 -0.40
CA PHE A 109 -16.67 8.12 -1.18
C PHE A 109 -18.00 8.85 -0.89
N PRO A 110 -18.88 9.10 -1.89
CA PRO A 110 -18.77 8.71 -3.32
C PRO A 110 -18.16 9.80 -4.23
N SER A 111 -17.89 10.99 -3.71
CA SER A 111 -17.45 12.15 -4.51
C SER A 111 -15.96 12.15 -4.85
N GLY A 112 -15.16 11.37 -4.12
CA GLY A 112 -13.71 11.41 -4.17
C GLY A 112 -13.10 12.65 -3.51
N ARG A 113 -13.87 13.36 -2.68
CA ARG A 113 -13.44 14.57 -1.96
C ARG A 113 -13.70 14.42 -0.47
N LEU A 114 -12.70 14.74 0.34
CA LEU A 114 -12.83 14.74 1.80
C LEU A 114 -13.74 15.88 2.24
N ALA A 115 -14.87 15.56 2.83
CA ALA A 115 -15.93 16.51 3.15
C ALA A 115 -15.60 17.37 4.38
N SER A 116 -14.89 16.81 5.37
CA SER A 116 -14.64 17.47 6.65
C SER A 116 -13.16 17.63 6.96
N ARG A 117 -12.85 18.53 7.91
CA ARG A 117 -11.49 18.67 8.45
C ARG A 117 -11.03 17.38 9.13
N THR A 118 -11.93 16.69 9.83
CA THR A 118 -11.65 15.40 10.47
C THR A 118 -11.25 14.34 9.44
N ASP A 119 -11.97 14.24 8.29
CA ASP A 119 -11.63 13.29 7.24
C ASP A 119 -10.23 13.55 6.67
N ARG A 120 -9.83 14.82 6.53
CA ARG A 120 -8.47 15.19 6.09
C ARG A 120 -7.41 14.79 7.12
N VAL A 121 -7.65 15.05 8.40
CA VAL A 121 -6.72 14.69 9.48
C VAL A 121 -6.56 13.17 9.55
N LEU A 122 -7.66 12.40 9.50
CA LEU A 122 -7.61 10.93 9.49
C LEU A 122 -6.87 10.40 8.27
N THR A 123 -7.11 11.00 7.10
CA THR A 123 -6.39 10.60 5.87
C THR A 123 -4.89 10.87 5.99
N VAL A 124 -4.48 12.05 6.47
CA VAL A 124 -3.06 12.37 6.67
C VAL A 124 -2.44 11.43 7.71
N ALA A 125 -3.11 11.22 8.84
CA ALA A 125 -2.66 10.28 9.87
C ALA A 125 -2.51 8.86 9.31
N GLY A 126 -3.46 8.43 8.46
CA GLY A 126 -3.38 7.15 7.76
C GLY A 126 -2.15 7.06 6.84
N TYR A 127 -1.93 8.05 5.99
CA TYR A 127 -0.72 8.06 5.14
C TYR A 127 0.58 7.98 5.96
N LEU A 128 0.69 8.78 7.03
CA LEU A 128 1.86 8.76 7.89
C LEU A 128 2.03 7.40 8.57
N LEU A 129 0.96 6.84 9.11
CA LEU A 129 0.99 5.58 9.83
C LEU A 129 1.30 4.40 8.88
N PHE A 130 0.63 4.31 7.73
CA PHE A 130 0.82 3.21 6.79
C PHE A 130 2.17 3.27 6.08
N THR A 131 2.70 4.47 5.79
CA THR A 131 3.95 4.61 5.02
C THR A 131 5.17 4.73 5.93
N LEU A 132 5.08 5.50 7.01
CA LEU A 132 6.22 5.81 7.87
C LEU A 132 6.15 5.13 9.24
N GLY A 133 5.00 4.55 9.62
CA GLY A 133 4.80 4.02 10.96
C GLY A 133 5.79 2.92 11.34
N THR A 134 6.15 2.04 10.41
CA THR A 134 7.12 0.96 10.65
C THR A 134 8.59 1.42 10.56
N LEU A 135 8.85 2.60 10.00
CA LEU A 135 10.21 3.09 9.77
C LEU A 135 11.08 3.13 11.05
N PRO A 136 10.59 3.62 12.21
CA PRO A 136 11.39 3.59 13.43
C PRO A 136 11.79 2.18 13.88
N ALA A 137 10.89 1.19 13.71
CA ALA A 137 11.18 -0.19 14.05
C ALA A 137 12.27 -0.79 13.14
N MET A 138 12.34 -0.38 11.87
CA MET A 138 13.34 -0.88 10.92
C MET A 138 14.78 -0.50 11.30
N PHE A 139 15.00 0.52 12.13
CA PHE A 139 16.34 0.84 12.65
C PHE A 139 16.84 -0.17 13.69
N PHE A 140 15.93 -0.97 14.27
CA PHE A 140 16.23 -1.93 15.35
C PHE A 140 15.87 -3.37 14.99
N ALA A 141 15.03 -3.60 13.99
CA ALA A 141 14.53 -4.90 13.60
C ALA A 141 15.38 -5.56 12.51
N ALA A 142 15.83 -6.79 12.76
CA ALA A 142 16.29 -7.68 11.70
C ALA A 142 15.08 -8.26 10.94
N PRO A 143 15.23 -8.79 9.70
CA PRO A 143 14.11 -9.34 8.93
C PRO A 143 13.28 -10.40 9.65
N HIS A 144 13.92 -11.29 10.42
CA HIS A 144 13.22 -12.31 11.20
C HIS A 144 12.33 -11.73 12.32
N ASP A 145 12.65 -10.55 12.86
CA ASP A 145 11.78 -9.86 13.84
C ASP A 145 10.53 -9.28 13.17
N LEU A 146 10.57 -9.09 11.86
CA LEU A 146 9.45 -8.65 11.03
C LEU A 146 8.63 -9.83 10.46
N GLY A 147 8.94 -11.05 10.89
CA GLY A 147 8.24 -12.27 10.50
C GLY A 147 8.70 -12.86 9.16
N CYS A 148 9.95 -12.60 8.75
CA CYS A 148 10.52 -13.15 7.53
C CYS A 148 11.95 -13.65 7.76
N ASP A 149 12.15 -14.97 7.75
CA ASP A 149 13.45 -15.59 8.01
C ASP A 149 14.38 -15.53 6.79
N ASP A 150 13.84 -15.70 5.58
CA ASP A 150 14.59 -15.72 4.32
C ASP A 150 14.66 -14.36 3.59
N CYS A 151 14.17 -13.30 4.23
CA CYS A 151 14.19 -11.96 3.63
C CYS A 151 15.59 -11.37 3.51
N PRO A 152 15.80 -10.52 2.48
CA PRO A 152 17.03 -9.74 2.33
C PRO A 152 17.32 -8.90 3.57
N LYS A 153 18.59 -8.54 3.75
CA LYS A 153 19.01 -7.67 4.85
C LYS A 153 18.27 -6.34 4.82
N ASN A 154 17.82 -5.91 5.99
CA ASN A 154 17.29 -4.58 6.20
C ASN A 154 18.47 -3.57 6.20
N VAL A 155 18.57 -2.72 5.16
CA VAL A 155 19.67 -1.76 5.04
C VAL A 155 19.54 -0.55 5.98
N LEU A 156 18.38 -0.38 6.63
CA LEU A 156 18.16 0.65 7.64
C LEU A 156 18.54 0.19 9.06
N LEU A 157 18.87 -1.08 9.25
CA LEU A 157 19.24 -1.62 10.56
C LEU A 157 20.53 -0.95 11.08
N VAL A 158 20.39 -0.18 12.16
CA VAL A 158 21.52 0.50 12.83
C VAL A 158 22.01 -0.30 14.00
N HIS A 159 21.07 -0.79 14.83
CA HIS A 159 21.39 -1.57 16.02
C HIS A 159 20.27 -2.59 16.25
N HIS A 160 20.63 -3.87 16.29
CA HIS A 160 19.65 -4.91 16.51
C HIS A 160 19.23 -4.94 18.01
N ASP A 161 17.96 -4.61 18.24
CA ASP A 161 17.32 -4.72 19.56
C ASP A 161 15.86 -5.18 19.35
N ARG A 162 15.63 -6.47 19.57
CA ARG A 162 14.32 -7.10 19.42
C ARG A 162 13.26 -6.50 20.35
N GLY A 163 13.66 -6.10 21.56
CA GLY A 163 12.73 -5.53 22.55
C GLY A 163 12.19 -4.18 22.07
N VAL A 164 13.09 -3.30 21.65
CA VAL A 164 12.74 -1.99 21.08
C VAL A 164 11.94 -2.15 19.79
N ALA A 165 12.36 -3.03 18.88
CA ALA A 165 11.66 -3.30 17.63
C ALA A 165 10.22 -3.76 17.87
N THR A 166 10.02 -4.75 18.77
CA THR A 166 8.70 -5.27 19.11
C THR A 166 7.81 -4.21 19.76
N ALA A 167 8.34 -3.38 20.65
CA ALA A 167 7.59 -2.29 21.28
C ALA A 167 7.12 -1.25 20.23
N LEU A 168 7.99 -0.87 19.31
CA LEU A 168 7.65 0.06 18.23
C LEU A 168 6.58 -0.52 17.27
N LEU A 169 6.71 -1.80 16.90
CA LEU A 169 5.70 -2.48 16.07
C LEU A 169 4.35 -2.60 16.80
N ALA A 170 4.37 -2.86 18.10
CA ALA A 170 3.14 -2.87 18.91
C ALA A 170 2.45 -1.51 18.94
N LEU A 171 3.21 -0.40 19.04
CA LEU A 171 2.67 0.95 18.94
C LEU A 171 2.04 1.23 17.56
N VAL A 172 2.66 0.76 16.49
CA VAL A 172 2.12 0.89 15.13
C VAL A 172 0.83 0.07 15.00
N ALA A 173 0.80 -1.17 15.50
CA ALA A 173 -0.40 -2.01 15.49
C ALA A 173 -1.56 -1.37 16.28
N LEU A 174 -1.25 -0.79 17.44
CA LEU A 174 -2.22 -0.02 18.22
C LEU A 174 -2.74 1.19 17.42
N GLY A 175 -1.85 1.92 16.75
CA GLY A 175 -2.22 3.01 15.86
C GLY A 175 -3.19 2.58 14.77
N TYR A 176 -2.95 1.45 14.10
CA TYR A 176 -3.86 0.87 13.11
C TYR A 176 -5.23 0.54 13.73
N ALA A 177 -5.24 -0.12 14.91
CA ALA A 177 -6.47 -0.49 15.59
C ALA A 177 -7.31 0.75 15.95
N VAL A 178 -6.68 1.78 16.52
CA VAL A 178 -7.34 3.05 16.87
C VAL A 178 -7.89 3.74 15.63
N LEU A 179 -7.07 3.86 14.57
CA LEU A 179 -7.49 4.47 13.31
C LEU A 179 -8.67 3.72 12.70
N PHE A 180 -8.61 2.38 12.67
CA PHE A 180 -9.69 1.53 12.17
C PHE A 180 -11.00 1.75 12.92
N VAL A 181 -10.96 1.74 14.26
CA VAL A 181 -12.15 1.98 15.10
C VAL A 181 -12.74 3.38 14.84
N ILE A 182 -11.90 4.42 14.78
CA ILE A 182 -12.36 5.80 14.52
C ILE A 182 -13.05 5.87 13.15
N VAL A 183 -12.45 5.27 12.12
CA VAL A 183 -13.00 5.27 10.75
C VAL A 183 -14.30 4.49 10.71
N LEU A 184 -14.37 3.30 11.33
CA LEU A 184 -15.57 2.48 11.39
C LEU A 184 -16.73 3.25 12.05
N VAL A 185 -16.49 3.83 13.24
CA VAL A 185 -17.50 4.66 13.93
C VAL A 185 -17.94 5.84 13.07
N ARG A 186 -17.02 6.45 12.33
CA ARG A 186 -17.35 7.57 11.47
C ARG A 186 -18.19 7.17 10.25
N LEU A 187 -17.90 6.01 9.65
CA LEU A 187 -18.68 5.50 8.52
C LEU A 187 -20.09 5.09 8.93
N THR A 188 -20.26 4.51 10.13
CA THR A 188 -21.58 4.10 10.64
C THR A 188 -22.46 5.27 11.07
N ARG A 189 -21.88 6.47 11.31
CA ARG A 189 -22.61 7.69 11.68
C ARG A 189 -22.93 8.62 10.51
N ARG A 190 -22.57 8.24 9.26
CA ARG A 190 -22.91 8.97 8.02
C ARG A 190 -24.21 8.50 7.42
#